data_fec1d0bf401cf96d01c4609a75316be1
#
_entry.id   fec1d0bf401cf96d01c4609a75316be1
#
_cell.length_a   1.000
_cell.length_b   1.000
_cell.length_c   1.000
_cell.angle_alpha   90.00
_cell.angle_beta   90.00
_cell.angle_gamma   90.00
#
_symmetry.space_group_name_H-M   'P 1'
#
loop_
_entity.id
_entity.type
_entity.pdbx_description
1 polymer ?
#
loop_
_entity_poly.entity_id
_entity_poly.type
_entity_poly.pdbx_seq_one_letter_code
_entity_poly.pdbx_strand_id
1 'polypeptide(L)'
;QEYLALPSRPASGPEQPAPPKPEPPVLPVRYDLSTRGVDPELFPFRTWARLQKELLYSSPQLLTHGDAQGDPALRQALAEYLSEYRGVQCGPHQIVVGAGLEYLLGLLAPLLPGPAAVETPGYPRALQVLQNNGVHCCCLPVDEDGLSVEALNRSDAAVCYVTPSHQFPTGVTMPAGRRAELLHWAARRPGGRYIIEDDYDSEFRFDTRPLPSLQGMAG
;
A
#
# COMPACT_ATOMS: atom_id res chain seq x y z
N GLN A 1 -12.83 37.67 -23.37
CA GLN A 1 -12.25 36.34 -23.13
C GLN A 1 -11.60 35.91 -24.44
N GLU A 2 -10.31 36.09 -24.56
CA GLU A 2 -9.50 35.59 -25.66
C GLU A 2 -9.25 34.10 -25.44
N TYR A 3 -9.83 33.24 -26.26
CA TYR A 3 -9.47 31.85 -26.35
C TYR A 3 -8.10 31.74 -27.01
N LEU A 4 -7.10 31.24 -26.30
CA LEU A 4 -5.80 30.90 -26.86
C LEU A 4 -6.02 29.84 -27.96
N ALA A 5 -5.83 30.25 -29.21
CA ALA A 5 -5.86 29.32 -30.34
C ALA A 5 -4.65 28.39 -30.23
N LEU A 6 -4.93 27.10 -30.02
CA LEU A 6 -3.89 26.06 -30.07
C LEU A 6 -3.32 26.02 -31.50
N PRO A 7 -2.00 25.91 -31.68
CA PRO A 7 -1.42 25.79 -33.02
C PRO A 7 -1.98 24.53 -33.70
N SER A 8 -2.52 24.72 -34.91
CA SER A 8 -3.03 23.64 -35.75
C SER A 8 -1.88 22.65 -36.04
N ARG A 9 -2.06 21.43 -35.57
CA ARG A 9 -1.13 20.34 -35.87
C ARG A 9 -1.15 20.14 -37.40
N PRO A 10 0.03 20.02 -38.06
CA PRO A 10 0.03 19.69 -39.48
C PRO A 10 -0.71 18.36 -39.69
N ALA A 11 -1.59 18.34 -40.68
CA ALA A 11 -2.36 17.15 -41.04
C ALA A 11 -1.42 16.04 -41.57
N SER A 12 -0.82 15.29 -40.69
CA SER A 12 -0.34 13.97 -41.02
C SER A 12 -1.57 13.10 -41.23
N GLY A 13 -1.69 12.48 -42.39
CA GLY A 13 -2.78 11.59 -42.72
C GLY A 13 -3.00 10.53 -41.59
N PRO A 14 -4.17 9.91 -41.53
CA PRO A 14 -4.48 8.97 -40.45
C PRO A 14 -3.40 7.87 -40.43
N GLU A 15 -2.55 7.93 -39.41
CA GLU A 15 -1.62 6.86 -39.11
C GLU A 15 -2.47 5.62 -38.79
N GLN A 16 -2.42 4.61 -39.65
CA GLN A 16 -3.14 3.37 -39.40
C GLN A 16 -2.66 2.82 -38.06
N PRO A 17 -3.57 2.54 -37.11
CA PRO A 17 -3.15 1.94 -35.86
C PRO A 17 -2.36 0.65 -36.13
N ALA A 18 -1.20 0.52 -35.51
CA ALA A 18 -0.40 -0.68 -35.62
C ALA A 18 -1.28 -1.91 -35.30
N PRO A 19 -1.15 -3.00 -36.05
CA PRO A 19 -1.94 -4.22 -35.78
C PRO A 19 -1.73 -4.64 -34.32
N PRO A 20 -2.80 -5.09 -33.63
CA PRO A 20 -2.68 -5.56 -32.26
C PRO A 20 -1.59 -6.64 -32.18
N LYS A 21 -0.72 -6.53 -31.19
CA LYS A 21 0.29 -7.58 -30.95
C LYS A 21 -0.48 -8.90 -30.73
N PRO A 22 -0.04 -10.02 -31.35
CA PRO A 22 -0.69 -11.29 -31.13
C PRO A 22 -0.67 -11.61 -29.63
N GLU A 23 -1.82 -11.93 -29.08
CA GLU A 23 -1.91 -12.39 -27.71
C GLU A 23 -1.09 -13.68 -27.56
N PRO A 24 -0.28 -13.79 -26.50
CA PRO A 24 0.47 -15.03 -26.27
C PRO A 24 -0.52 -16.20 -26.12
N PRO A 25 -0.18 -17.39 -26.64
CA PRO A 25 -1.06 -18.55 -26.56
C PRO A 25 -1.39 -18.84 -25.09
N VAL A 26 -2.68 -18.88 -24.78
CA VAL A 26 -3.17 -19.28 -23.45
C VAL A 26 -2.90 -20.76 -23.30
N LEU A 27 -1.84 -21.12 -22.58
CA LEU A 27 -1.58 -22.52 -22.23
C LEU A 27 -2.66 -22.99 -21.23
N PRO A 28 -3.26 -24.18 -21.43
CA PRO A 28 -4.23 -24.70 -20.49
C PRO A 28 -3.53 -24.96 -19.15
N VAL A 29 -3.86 -24.17 -18.15
CA VAL A 29 -3.35 -24.34 -16.78
C VAL A 29 -4.25 -25.33 -16.06
N ARG A 30 -3.68 -26.40 -15.51
CA ARG A 30 -4.45 -27.38 -14.71
C ARG A 30 -4.88 -26.81 -13.36
N TYR A 31 -4.05 -25.96 -12.77
CA TYR A 31 -4.33 -25.26 -11.52
C TYR A 31 -3.86 -23.80 -11.68
N ASP A 32 -4.77 -22.86 -11.54
CA ASP A 32 -4.43 -21.44 -11.51
C ASP A 32 -4.19 -21.02 -10.06
N LEU A 33 -2.92 -20.73 -9.73
CA LEU A 33 -2.49 -20.25 -8.42
C LEU A 33 -2.29 -18.73 -8.42
N SER A 34 -2.81 -18.01 -9.43
CA SER A 34 -2.73 -16.56 -9.45
C SER A 34 -3.58 -15.95 -8.33
N THR A 35 -3.08 -14.88 -7.73
CA THR A 35 -3.78 -14.12 -6.68
C THR A 35 -4.75 -13.09 -7.24
N ARG A 36 -5.06 -13.14 -8.55
CA ARG A 36 -5.91 -12.16 -9.25
C ARG A 36 -7.40 -12.47 -9.18
N GLY A 37 -7.75 -13.68 -8.79
CA GLY A 37 -9.13 -14.14 -8.71
C GLY A 37 -9.71 -13.98 -7.31
N VAL A 38 -11.04 -13.81 -7.27
CA VAL A 38 -11.83 -13.89 -6.04
C VAL A 38 -12.78 -15.08 -6.22
N ASP A 39 -12.98 -15.89 -5.19
CA ASP A 39 -14.00 -16.92 -5.21
C ASP A 39 -15.39 -16.27 -5.09
N PRO A 40 -16.19 -16.24 -6.17
CA PRO A 40 -17.48 -15.57 -6.13
C PRO A 40 -18.50 -16.32 -5.26
N GLU A 41 -18.32 -17.62 -4.99
CA GLU A 41 -19.24 -18.40 -4.17
C GLU A 41 -19.13 -18.02 -2.67
N LEU A 42 -17.95 -17.57 -2.24
CA LEU A 42 -17.70 -17.14 -0.87
C LEU A 42 -18.03 -15.67 -0.63
N PHE A 43 -18.24 -14.87 -1.69
CA PHE A 43 -18.52 -13.45 -1.51
C PHE A 43 -19.94 -13.20 -1.00
N PRO A 44 -20.12 -12.41 0.08
CA PRO A 44 -21.41 -12.20 0.71
C PRO A 44 -22.28 -11.17 -0.03
N PHE A 45 -22.69 -11.46 -1.27
CA PHE A 45 -23.42 -10.55 -2.15
C PHE A 45 -24.65 -9.90 -1.50
N ARG A 46 -25.44 -10.67 -0.73
CA ARG A 46 -26.65 -10.17 -0.08
C ARG A 46 -26.34 -9.08 0.94
N THR A 47 -25.32 -9.31 1.77
CA THR A 47 -24.87 -8.34 2.77
C THR A 47 -24.34 -7.08 2.10
N TRP A 48 -23.50 -7.24 1.08
CA TRP A 48 -22.95 -6.13 0.31
C TRP A 48 -24.05 -5.27 -0.33
N ALA A 49 -24.97 -5.89 -1.06
CA ALA A 49 -26.08 -5.19 -1.72
C ALA A 49 -27.00 -4.46 -0.71
N ARG A 50 -27.27 -5.09 0.45
CA ARG A 50 -28.06 -4.46 1.52
C ARG A 50 -27.37 -3.22 2.07
N LEU A 51 -26.10 -3.30 2.41
CA LEU A 51 -25.32 -2.17 2.94
C LEU A 51 -25.23 -1.02 1.93
N GLN A 52 -24.97 -1.32 0.65
CA GLN A 52 -24.96 -0.29 -0.39
C GLN A 52 -26.31 0.41 -0.50
N LYS A 53 -27.41 -0.35 -0.51
CA LYS A 53 -28.75 0.20 -0.58
C LYS A 53 -29.06 1.08 0.64
N GLU A 54 -28.76 0.62 1.84
CA GLU A 54 -28.96 1.37 3.07
C GLU A 54 -28.22 2.72 3.02
N LEU A 55 -26.94 2.73 2.63
CA LEU A 55 -26.13 3.95 2.53
C LEU A 55 -26.68 4.93 1.47
N LEU A 56 -27.06 4.47 0.30
CA LEU A 56 -27.58 5.32 -0.77
C LEU A 56 -28.87 6.03 -0.37
N TYR A 57 -29.74 5.37 0.42
CA TYR A 57 -31.02 5.94 0.84
C TYR A 57 -30.91 6.78 2.12
N SER A 58 -30.03 6.40 3.05
CA SER A 58 -29.88 7.12 4.33
C SER A 58 -28.91 8.30 4.27
N SER A 59 -27.98 8.29 3.34
CA SER A 59 -26.86 9.23 3.31
C SER A 59 -26.57 9.74 1.88
N PRO A 60 -27.55 10.38 1.20
CA PRO A 60 -27.38 10.84 -0.18
C PRO A 60 -26.27 11.88 -0.34
N GLN A 61 -25.85 12.56 0.72
CA GLN A 61 -24.71 13.48 0.73
C GLN A 61 -23.38 12.81 0.39
N LEU A 62 -23.27 11.49 0.56
CA LEU A 62 -22.07 10.73 0.14
C LEU A 62 -21.83 10.72 -1.37
N LEU A 63 -22.84 11.14 -2.16
CA LEU A 63 -22.69 11.30 -3.61
C LEU A 63 -22.11 12.66 -4.01
N THR A 64 -21.90 13.56 -3.05
CA THR A 64 -21.27 14.86 -3.29
C THR A 64 -19.76 14.80 -3.09
N HIS A 65 -19.05 15.88 -3.46
CA HIS A 65 -17.63 15.98 -3.15
C HIS A 65 -17.42 15.98 -1.62
N GLY A 66 -16.63 15.02 -1.15
CA GLY A 66 -16.28 14.87 0.25
C GLY A 66 -15.01 15.64 0.65
N ASP A 67 -14.56 15.38 1.86
CA ASP A 67 -13.29 15.88 2.39
C ASP A 67 -12.10 15.26 1.61
N ALA A 68 -11.06 16.06 1.36
CA ALA A 68 -9.88 15.62 0.62
C ALA A 68 -9.11 14.48 1.29
N GLN A 69 -9.21 14.34 2.62
CA GLN A 69 -8.63 13.22 3.37
C GLN A 69 -9.54 11.97 3.40
N GLY A 70 -10.76 12.07 2.91
CA GLY A 70 -11.80 11.05 3.02
C GLY A 70 -12.88 11.40 4.04
N ASP A 71 -14.01 10.69 3.95
CA ASP A 71 -15.17 10.94 4.81
C ASP A 71 -14.78 10.91 6.29
N PRO A 72 -15.18 11.95 7.09
CA PRO A 72 -14.82 12.04 8.51
C PRO A 72 -15.32 10.87 9.35
N ALA A 73 -16.52 10.35 9.07
CA ALA A 73 -17.07 9.22 9.81
C ALA A 73 -16.30 7.93 9.50
N LEU A 74 -15.87 7.74 8.24
CA LEU A 74 -15.02 6.63 7.87
C LEU A 74 -13.65 6.72 8.56
N ARG A 75 -13.03 7.89 8.57
CA ARG A 75 -11.74 8.10 9.26
C ARG A 75 -11.83 7.85 10.77
N GLN A 76 -12.94 8.25 11.39
CA GLN A 76 -13.20 7.95 12.82
C GLN A 76 -13.30 6.43 13.04
N ALA A 77 -14.11 5.73 12.25
CA ALA A 77 -14.26 4.27 12.34
C ALA A 77 -12.93 3.52 12.09
N LEU A 78 -12.12 4.02 11.15
CA LEU A 78 -10.78 3.45 10.89
C LEU A 78 -9.83 3.67 12.07
N ALA A 79 -9.85 4.84 12.72
CA ALA A 79 -9.00 5.11 13.89
C ALA A 79 -9.35 4.16 15.04
N GLU A 80 -10.63 3.95 15.30
CA GLU A 80 -11.14 3.01 16.32
C GLU A 80 -10.73 1.58 15.99
N TYR A 81 -10.96 1.14 14.75
CA TYR A 81 -10.58 -0.19 14.27
C TYR A 81 -9.07 -0.44 14.41
N LEU A 82 -8.23 0.48 13.93
CA LEU A 82 -6.78 0.35 13.99
C LEU A 82 -6.26 0.32 15.44
N SER A 83 -6.88 1.10 16.33
CA SER A 83 -6.54 1.08 17.76
C SER A 83 -6.89 -0.25 18.40
N GLU A 84 -8.11 -0.75 18.15
CA GLU A 84 -8.61 -1.99 18.76
C GLU A 84 -7.88 -3.23 18.26
N TYR A 85 -7.70 -3.35 16.94
CA TYR A 85 -7.21 -4.59 16.33
C TYR A 85 -5.71 -4.60 16.03
N ARG A 86 -5.09 -3.43 15.90
CA ARG A 86 -3.67 -3.31 15.53
C ARG A 86 -2.83 -2.55 16.56
N GLY A 87 -3.45 -1.98 17.58
CA GLY A 87 -2.79 -1.18 18.61
C GLY A 87 -2.26 0.16 18.11
N VAL A 88 -2.66 0.60 16.90
CA VAL A 88 -2.20 1.85 16.30
C VAL A 88 -2.72 3.04 17.10
N GLN A 89 -1.82 3.92 17.51
CA GLN A 89 -2.15 5.15 18.21
C GLN A 89 -2.25 6.29 17.20
N CYS A 90 -3.48 6.54 16.70
CA CYS A 90 -3.73 7.65 15.78
C CYS A 90 -5.12 8.25 15.96
N GLY A 91 -5.23 9.54 15.68
CA GLY A 91 -6.53 10.21 15.59
C GLY A 91 -7.03 10.25 14.13
N PRO A 92 -8.34 10.49 13.91
CA PRO A 92 -8.92 10.52 12.56
C PRO A 92 -8.30 11.60 11.65
N HIS A 93 -7.71 12.66 12.21
CA HIS A 93 -7.01 13.70 11.46
C HIS A 93 -5.66 13.22 10.86
N GLN A 94 -5.14 12.08 11.31
CA GLN A 94 -3.91 11.46 10.80
C GLN A 94 -4.20 10.41 9.72
N ILE A 95 -5.48 10.16 9.39
CA ILE A 95 -5.90 9.17 8.41
C ILE A 95 -6.21 9.84 7.09
N VAL A 96 -5.65 9.30 6.02
CA VAL A 96 -5.95 9.67 4.63
C VAL A 96 -6.50 8.46 3.90
N VAL A 97 -7.70 8.57 3.37
CA VAL A 97 -8.34 7.54 2.55
C VAL A 97 -8.00 7.78 1.08
N GLY A 98 -7.50 6.76 0.41
CA GLY A 98 -7.08 6.88 -0.98
C GLY A 98 -7.43 5.65 -1.82
N ALA A 99 -7.28 5.77 -3.12
CA ALA A 99 -7.62 4.75 -4.11
C ALA A 99 -6.53 3.67 -4.22
N GLY A 100 -6.22 3.02 -3.11
CA GLY A 100 -5.25 1.93 -3.02
C GLY A 100 -3.83 2.37 -2.70
N LEU A 101 -2.98 1.37 -2.48
CA LEU A 101 -1.60 1.56 -2.01
C LEU A 101 -0.75 2.40 -2.96
N GLU A 102 -0.83 2.15 -4.27
CA GLU A 102 -0.03 2.87 -5.26
C GLU A 102 -0.31 4.38 -5.25
N TYR A 103 -1.59 4.75 -5.11
CA TYR A 103 -2.00 6.15 -4.99
C TYR A 103 -1.46 6.78 -3.70
N LEU A 104 -1.62 6.10 -2.56
CA LEU A 104 -1.16 6.60 -1.26
C LEU A 104 0.36 6.71 -1.18
N LEU A 105 1.10 5.74 -1.73
CA LEU A 105 2.56 5.83 -1.85
C LEU A 105 3.00 6.96 -2.77
N GLY A 106 2.27 7.22 -3.86
CA GLY A 106 2.53 8.35 -4.75
C GLY A 106 2.36 9.70 -4.05
N LEU A 107 1.38 9.84 -3.15
CA LEU A 107 1.22 11.04 -2.31
C LEU A 107 2.32 11.18 -1.26
N LEU A 108 2.77 10.05 -0.71
CA LEU A 108 3.77 10.02 0.36
C LEU A 108 5.19 10.26 -0.17
N ALA A 109 5.52 9.73 -1.34
CA ALA A 109 6.87 9.75 -1.90
C ALA A 109 7.54 11.13 -1.93
N PRO A 110 6.87 12.23 -2.34
CA PRO A 110 7.47 13.58 -2.33
C PRO A 110 7.80 14.11 -0.93
N LEU A 111 7.24 13.51 0.12
CA LEU A 111 7.44 13.93 1.50
C LEU A 111 8.58 13.16 2.19
N LEU A 112 9.13 12.12 1.54
CA LEU A 112 10.16 11.28 2.13
C LEU A 112 11.50 12.03 2.24
N PRO A 113 12.22 11.92 3.37
CA PRO A 113 13.41 12.74 3.63
C PRO A 113 14.68 12.27 2.89
N GLY A 114 14.62 11.13 2.17
CA GLY A 114 15.81 10.56 1.52
C GLY A 114 15.57 9.16 0.94
N PRO A 115 16.66 8.40 0.71
CA PRO A 115 16.58 7.08 0.11
C PRO A 115 15.69 6.12 0.90
N ALA A 116 14.99 5.25 0.17
CA ALA A 116 14.13 4.23 0.74
C ALA A 116 14.74 2.83 0.60
N ALA A 117 14.83 2.08 1.69
CA ALA A 117 15.09 0.66 1.67
C ALA A 117 13.78 -0.09 1.39
N VAL A 118 13.82 -1.08 0.49
CA VAL A 118 12.72 -1.97 0.17
C VAL A 118 13.17 -3.43 0.25
N GLU A 119 12.25 -4.31 0.57
CA GLU A 119 12.49 -5.76 0.67
C GLU A 119 12.84 -6.38 -0.70
N THR A 120 13.76 -7.35 -0.73
CA THR A 120 14.09 -8.16 -1.92
C THR A 120 14.27 -9.64 -1.52
N PRO A 121 13.37 -10.55 -1.96
CA PRO A 121 12.16 -10.27 -2.74
C PRO A 121 11.16 -9.40 -1.98
N GLY A 122 10.35 -8.61 -2.69
CA GLY A 122 9.39 -7.69 -2.09
C GLY A 122 8.28 -7.31 -3.06
N TYR A 123 7.38 -6.42 -2.67
CA TYR A 123 6.27 -5.97 -3.51
C TYR A 123 6.75 -5.04 -4.64
N PRO A 124 6.71 -5.50 -5.93
CA PRO A 124 7.35 -4.76 -7.01
C PRO A 124 6.72 -3.40 -7.29
N ARG A 125 5.42 -3.26 -7.02
CA ARG A 125 4.69 -2.00 -7.28
C ARG A 125 5.11 -0.89 -6.34
N ALA A 126 5.38 -1.20 -5.07
CA ALA A 126 5.89 -0.22 -4.13
C ALA A 126 7.23 0.36 -4.61
N LEU A 127 8.18 -0.51 -4.99
CA LEU A 127 9.45 -0.10 -5.57
C LEU A 127 9.26 0.80 -6.80
N GLN A 128 8.38 0.38 -7.73
CA GLN A 128 8.12 1.12 -8.96
C GLN A 128 7.52 2.50 -8.69
N VAL A 129 6.55 2.61 -7.77
CA VAL A 129 5.92 3.89 -7.42
C VAL A 129 6.94 4.84 -6.79
N LEU A 130 7.75 4.36 -5.85
CA LEU A 130 8.78 5.18 -5.21
C LEU A 130 9.79 5.69 -6.24
N GLN A 131 10.31 4.82 -7.12
CA GLN A 131 11.25 5.20 -8.18
C GLN A 131 10.65 6.19 -9.19
N ASN A 132 9.40 5.98 -9.62
CA ASN A 132 8.70 6.87 -10.55
C ASN A 132 8.47 8.28 -9.97
N ASN A 133 8.43 8.39 -8.63
CA ASN A 133 8.36 9.67 -7.94
C ASN A 133 9.74 10.22 -7.52
N GLY A 134 10.83 9.68 -8.08
CA GLY A 134 12.18 10.19 -7.88
C GLY A 134 12.85 9.78 -6.58
N VAL A 135 12.26 8.85 -5.81
CA VAL A 135 12.89 8.32 -4.60
C VAL A 135 13.97 7.31 -4.98
N HIS A 136 15.20 7.54 -4.53
CA HIS A 136 16.27 6.56 -4.66
C HIS A 136 15.97 5.35 -3.76
N CYS A 137 15.94 4.14 -4.34
CA CYS A 137 15.61 2.92 -3.61
C CYS A 137 16.80 1.96 -3.54
N CYS A 138 17.08 1.43 -2.34
CA CYS A 138 18.00 0.32 -2.13
C CYS A 138 17.21 -0.95 -1.80
N CYS A 139 17.46 -2.01 -2.58
CA CYS A 139 16.84 -3.32 -2.37
C CYS A 139 17.67 -4.10 -1.34
N LEU A 140 17.06 -4.47 -0.22
CA LEU A 140 17.72 -5.17 0.87
C LEU A 140 17.18 -6.61 1.01
N PRO A 141 18.04 -7.57 1.36
CA PRO A 141 17.66 -8.97 1.44
C PRO A 141 16.66 -9.23 2.58
N VAL A 142 15.79 -10.20 2.32
CA VAL A 142 14.88 -10.81 3.28
C VAL A 142 15.47 -12.15 3.72
N ASP A 143 15.47 -12.41 5.02
CA ASP A 143 15.85 -13.68 5.63
C ASP A 143 14.61 -14.37 6.25
N GLU A 144 14.82 -15.37 7.11
CA GLU A 144 13.76 -16.13 7.78
C GLU A 144 12.90 -15.30 8.74
N ASP A 145 13.37 -14.14 9.15
CA ASP A 145 12.68 -13.19 10.04
C ASP A 145 12.18 -11.91 9.32
N GLY A 146 12.28 -11.84 7.99
CA GLY A 146 11.91 -10.67 7.20
C GLY A 146 13.10 -9.82 6.79
N LEU A 147 12.93 -8.49 6.65
CA LEU A 147 14.00 -7.59 6.22
C LEU A 147 15.22 -7.68 7.11
N SER A 148 16.41 -7.82 6.50
CA SER A 148 17.69 -7.81 7.22
C SER A 148 18.01 -6.43 7.79
N VAL A 149 17.89 -6.27 9.10
CA VAL A 149 18.24 -5.03 9.81
C VAL A 149 19.75 -4.78 9.78
N GLU A 150 20.56 -5.82 9.68
CA GLU A 150 22.01 -5.67 9.48
C GLU A 150 22.33 -4.97 8.16
N ALA A 151 21.69 -5.42 7.06
CA ALA A 151 21.82 -4.76 5.76
C ALA A 151 21.28 -3.33 5.77
N LEU A 152 20.15 -3.10 6.46
CA LEU A 152 19.55 -1.79 6.64
C LEU A 152 20.49 -0.83 7.39
N ASN A 153 21.17 -1.29 8.43
CA ASN A 153 22.14 -0.49 9.18
C ASN A 153 23.36 -0.07 8.36
N ARG A 154 23.71 -0.85 7.31
CA ARG A 154 24.84 -0.54 6.40
C ARG A 154 24.41 0.34 5.22
N SER A 155 23.11 0.53 5.00
CA SER A 155 22.59 1.38 3.93
C SER A 155 22.53 2.84 4.33
N ASP A 156 22.37 3.71 3.36
CA ASP A 156 22.11 5.15 3.53
C ASP A 156 20.62 5.48 3.66
N ALA A 157 19.74 4.46 3.77
CA ALA A 157 18.31 4.63 3.82
C ALA A 157 17.84 5.53 4.97
N ALA A 158 16.97 6.47 4.64
CA ALA A 158 16.23 7.28 5.57
C ALA A 158 14.80 6.75 5.79
N VAL A 159 14.32 5.92 4.87
CA VAL A 159 13.00 5.31 4.92
C VAL A 159 13.14 3.80 4.76
N CYS A 160 12.30 3.02 5.44
CA CYS A 160 12.22 1.58 5.28
C CYS A 160 10.78 1.18 4.98
N TYR A 161 10.54 0.55 3.83
CA TYR A 161 9.25 -0.02 3.45
C TYR A 161 9.26 -1.51 3.72
N VAL A 162 8.31 -2.00 4.52
CA VAL A 162 8.23 -3.40 4.96
C VAL A 162 6.79 -3.90 5.02
N THR A 163 6.62 -5.23 4.86
CA THR A 163 5.37 -5.97 5.00
C THR A 163 5.44 -6.94 6.18
N PRO A 164 5.39 -6.46 7.44
CA PRO A 164 5.81 -7.25 8.60
C PRO A 164 4.78 -8.27 9.08
N SER A 165 3.51 -8.14 8.70
CA SER A 165 2.46 -9.11 9.08
C SER A 165 2.59 -10.39 8.27
N HIS A 166 2.72 -10.26 6.94
CA HIS A 166 3.06 -11.33 6.02
C HIS A 166 3.96 -10.76 4.93
N GLN A 167 5.24 -11.07 4.99
CA GLN A 167 6.20 -10.58 4.01
C GLN A 167 5.82 -11.03 2.60
N PHE A 168 5.73 -10.08 1.67
CA PHE A 168 5.45 -10.42 0.28
C PHE A 168 6.77 -10.66 -0.50
N PRO A 169 6.94 -11.80 -1.23
CA PRO A 169 5.97 -12.88 -1.42
C PRO A 169 6.21 -14.11 -0.52
N THR A 170 7.10 -14.05 0.47
CA THR A 170 7.54 -15.23 1.23
C THR A 170 6.52 -15.73 2.27
N GLY A 171 5.59 -14.87 2.70
CA GLY A 171 4.63 -15.17 3.74
C GLY A 171 5.21 -15.15 5.17
N VAL A 172 6.49 -14.78 5.32
CA VAL A 172 7.14 -14.71 6.64
C VAL A 172 6.48 -13.64 7.50
N THR A 173 6.12 -14.00 8.73
CA THR A 173 5.69 -13.04 9.75
C THR A 173 6.90 -12.54 10.52
N MET A 174 7.18 -11.24 10.47
CA MET A 174 8.30 -10.63 11.18
C MET A 174 8.11 -10.77 12.69
N PRO A 175 9.02 -11.47 13.41
CA PRO A 175 8.89 -11.71 14.83
C PRO A 175 9.11 -10.43 15.65
N ALA A 176 8.63 -10.42 16.90
CA ALA A 176 8.71 -9.26 17.79
C ALA A 176 10.14 -8.74 17.98
N GLY A 177 11.14 -9.63 18.02
CA GLY A 177 12.56 -9.24 18.12
C GLY A 177 13.00 -8.40 16.92
N ARG A 178 12.72 -8.85 15.69
CA ARG A 178 13.07 -8.12 14.45
C ARG A 178 12.32 -6.79 14.34
N ARG A 179 11.05 -6.75 14.77
CA ARG A 179 10.25 -5.51 14.86
C ARG A 179 10.91 -4.50 15.80
N ALA A 180 11.37 -4.95 16.99
CA ALA A 180 12.08 -4.10 17.94
C ALA A 180 13.40 -3.57 17.38
N GLU A 181 14.18 -4.39 16.65
CA GLU A 181 15.40 -3.95 15.98
C GLU A 181 15.12 -2.87 14.93
N LEU A 182 14.05 -3.02 14.16
CA LEU A 182 13.63 -2.06 13.13
C LEU A 182 13.19 -0.74 13.78
N LEU A 183 12.40 -0.78 14.84
CA LEU A 183 12.02 0.40 15.62
C LEU A 183 13.25 1.10 16.22
N HIS A 184 14.19 0.32 16.74
CA HIS A 184 15.45 0.86 17.25
C HIS A 184 16.29 1.53 16.14
N TRP A 185 16.33 0.96 14.93
CA TRP A 185 16.96 1.60 13.77
C TRP A 185 16.36 2.97 13.48
N ALA A 186 15.04 3.11 13.51
CA ALA A 186 14.36 4.39 13.29
C ALA A 186 14.66 5.38 14.42
N ALA A 187 14.63 4.94 15.70
CA ALA A 187 14.85 5.77 16.87
C ALA A 187 16.27 6.35 16.98
N ARG A 188 17.28 5.69 16.39
CA ARG A 188 18.68 6.18 16.42
C ARG A 188 18.90 7.51 15.69
N ARG A 189 17.98 7.90 14.82
CA ARG A 189 18.06 9.18 14.09
C ARG A 189 16.70 9.87 14.13
N PRO A 190 16.30 10.45 15.27
CA PRO A 190 15.00 11.12 15.42
C PRO A 190 14.79 12.19 14.36
N GLY A 191 13.60 12.19 13.75
CA GLY A 191 13.24 13.11 12.66
C GLY A 191 13.95 12.88 11.34
N GLY A 192 14.80 11.85 11.23
CA GLY A 192 15.56 11.56 10.02
C GLY A 192 15.35 10.15 9.46
N ARG A 193 14.60 9.29 10.17
CA ARG A 193 14.26 7.94 9.69
C ARG A 193 12.79 7.63 9.90
N TYR A 194 12.20 6.94 8.91
CA TYR A 194 10.79 6.56 8.91
C TYR A 194 10.63 5.11 8.49
N ILE A 195 9.57 4.47 8.99
CA ILE A 195 9.15 3.14 8.57
C ILE A 195 7.78 3.29 7.90
N ILE A 196 7.64 2.75 6.70
CA ILE A 196 6.37 2.56 6.02
C ILE A 196 6.00 1.09 6.24
N GLU A 197 5.02 0.86 7.10
CA GLU A 197 4.45 -0.45 7.37
C GLU A 197 3.27 -0.68 6.43
N ASP A 198 3.41 -1.62 5.49
CA ASP A 198 2.34 -2.06 4.63
C ASP A 198 1.66 -3.28 5.25
N ASP A 199 0.45 -3.07 5.76
CA ASP A 199 -0.33 -4.05 6.54
C ASP A 199 -1.56 -4.47 5.74
N TYR A 200 -1.36 -5.19 4.66
CA TYR A 200 -2.37 -5.47 3.64
C TYR A 200 -3.33 -6.62 3.97
N ASP A 201 -2.97 -7.52 4.90
CA ASP A 201 -3.73 -8.76 5.15
C ASP A 201 -3.65 -9.28 6.61
N SER A 202 -3.33 -8.42 7.55
CA SER A 202 -3.14 -8.79 8.97
C SER A 202 -4.38 -9.35 9.66
N GLU A 203 -5.56 -9.21 9.05
CA GLU A 203 -6.79 -9.87 9.48
C GLU A 203 -6.73 -11.39 9.32
N PHE A 204 -5.97 -11.89 8.35
CA PHE A 204 -5.77 -13.31 8.14
C PHE A 204 -4.73 -13.86 9.12
N ARG A 205 -5.11 -14.85 9.88
CA ARG A 205 -4.28 -15.46 10.93
C ARG A 205 -4.22 -16.96 10.67
N PHE A 206 -3.05 -17.40 10.20
CA PHE A 206 -2.87 -18.81 9.88
C PHE A 206 -2.36 -19.60 11.11
N ASP A 207 -1.13 -19.35 11.56
CA ASP A 207 -0.47 -20.15 12.59
C ASP A 207 0.11 -19.35 13.76
N THR A 208 0.02 -18.03 13.74
CA THR A 208 0.67 -17.17 14.73
C THR A 208 -0.32 -16.39 15.59
N ARG A 209 0.09 -16.03 16.81
CA ARG A 209 -0.64 -15.05 17.63
C ARG A 209 -0.49 -13.67 16.97
N PRO A 210 -1.57 -12.86 16.93
CA PRO A 210 -1.50 -11.53 16.36
C PRO A 210 -0.47 -10.68 17.08
N LEU A 211 0.43 -10.08 16.33
CA LEU A 211 1.34 -9.06 16.82
C LEU A 211 0.73 -7.67 16.55
N PRO A 212 0.90 -6.71 17.45
CA PRO A 212 0.58 -5.31 17.16
C PRO A 212 1.34 -4.82 15.92
N SER A 213 0.84 -3.77 15.29
CA SER A 213 1.60 -3.06 14.26
C SER A 213 2.92 -2.53 14.82
N LEU A 214 3.87 -2.21 13.94
CA LEU A 214 5.12 -1.53 14.35
C LEU A 214 4.83 -0.21 15.05
N GLN A 215 3.85 0.55 14.54
CA GLN A 215 3.43 1.81 15.16
C GLN A 215 2.85 1.57 16.57
N GLY A 216 2.02 0.53 16.75
CA GLY A 216 1.49 0.16 18.06
C GLY A 216 2.55 -0.33 19.05
N MET A 217 3.67 -0.85 18.57
CA MET A 217 4.81 -1.25 19.41
C MET A 217 5.73 -0.07 19.75
N ALA A 218 5.68 1.01 18.98
CA ALA A 218 6.53 2.18 19.19
C ALA A 218 6.08 3.06 20.39
N GLY A 219 4.82 2.97 20.82
CA GLY A 219 4.24 3.71 21.93
C GLY A 219 3.66 5.04 21.53
#